data_b5fb31ac3cd1e91b45cfdcf6784cfdd1
#
_entry.id   b5fb31ac3cd1e91b45cfdcf6784cfdd1
#
_cell.length_a   1.000
_cell.length_b   1.000
_cell.length_c   1.000
_cell.angle_alpha   90.00
_cell.angle_beta   90.00
_cell.angle_gamma   90.00
#
_symmetry.space_group_name_H-M   'P 1'
#
loop_
_entity.id
_entity.type
_entity.pdbx_description
1 polymer ?
#
loop_
_entity_poly.entity_id
_entity_poly.type
_entity_poly.pdbx_seq_one_letter_code
_entity_poly.pdbx_strand_id
1 'polypeptide(L)'
;VQGVGGRPPVDLSRAALADIIQPRYTEFFELVKAEINRNDYQEKITAGIVLTGGTSKMEGVVELAESVFQTSVRLGVPSSFKGMETILQNPIYATSIGLIDYGFKQINEEMLSEQNQGFFSKLLRIVKSEY
;
A
#
# COMPACT_ATOMS: atom_id res chain seq x y z
N VAL A 1 17.41 -9.75 -22.24
CA VAL A 1 17.69 -9.56 -20.82
C VAL A 1 19.20 -9.38 -20.66
N GLN A 2 19.64 -8.35 -19.96
CA GLN A 2 21.06 -8.14 -19.67
C GLN A 2 21.58 -9.24 -18.75
N GLY A 3 22.75 -9.79 -19.11
CA GLY A 3 23.41 -10.81 -18.30
C GLY A 3 23.99 -10.20 -17.02
N VAL A 4 23.86 -10.92 -15.91
CA VAL A 4 24.47 -10.56 -14.62
C VAL A 4 25.91 -11.03 -14.59
N GLY A 5 26.83 -10.21 -14.04
CA GLY A 5 28.24 -10.57 -13.88
C GLY A 5 29.05 -10.59 -15.18
N GLY A 6 28.77 -9.69 -16.13
CA GLY A 6 29.52 -9.57 -17.37
C GLY A 6 29.20 -10.62 -18.45
N ARG A 7 28.16 -11.40 -18.27
CA ARG A 7 27.67 -12.34 -19.29
C ARG A 7 26.98 -11.58 -20.44
N PRO A 8 27.06 -12.08 -21.69
CA PRO A 8 26.37 -11.46 -22.80
C PRO A 8 24.86 -11.47 -22.58
N PRO A 9 24.13 -10.46 -23.15
CA PRO A 9 22.68 -10.43 -23.10
C PRO A 9 22.09 -11.71 -23.73
N VAL A 10 21.02 -12.23 -23.13
CA VAL A 10 20.28 -13.37 -23.67
C VAL A 10 18.93 -12.88 -24.17
N ASP A 11 18.58 -13.20 -25.40
CA ASP A 11 17.27 -12.93 -25.94
C ASP A 11 16.27 -13.99 -25.44
N LEU A 12 15.34 -13.52 -24.60
CA LEU A 12 14.23 -14.33 -24.09
C LEU A 12 12.94 -13.81 -24.68
N SER A 13 12.06 -14.73 -25.12
CA SER A 13 10.71 -14.36 -25.51
C SER A 13 9.91 -13.86 -24.30
N ARG A 14 8.91 -13.01 -24.54
CA ARG A 14 7.99 -12.57 -23.47
C ARG A 14 7.27 -13.75 -22.82
N ALA A 15 6.92 -14.77 -23.61
CA ALA A 15 6.30 -16.00 -23.13
C ALA A 15 7.21 -16.75 -22.14
N ALA A 16 8.47 -16.96 -22.50
CA ALA A 16 9.45 -17.62 -21.62
C ALA A 16 9.66 -16.86 -20.30
N LEU A 17 9.60 -15.54 -20.34
CA LEU A 17 9.67 -14.71 -19.14
C LEU A 17 8.39 -14.83 -18.29
N ALA A 18 7.22 -14.84 -18.94
CA ALA A 18 5.93 -15.02 -18.27
C ALA A 18 5.86 -16.39 -17.57
N ASP A 19 6.32 -17.45 -18.22
CA ASP A 19 6.36 -18.82 -17.66
C ASP A 19 7.19 -18.91 -16.35
N ILE A 20 8.16 -18.02 -16.18
CA ILE A 20 8.96 -17.94 -14.96
C ILE A 20 8.30 -17.06 -13.89
N ILE A 21 7.72 -15.94 -14.29
CA ILE A 21 7.20 -14.92 -13.37
C ILE A 21 5.81 -15.30 -12.86
N GLN A 22 4.92 -15.78 -13.71
CA GLN A 22 3.53 -16.08 -13.36
C GLN A 22 3.40 -17.08 -12.19
N PRO A 23 4.13 -18.20 -12.14
CA PRO A 23 4.07 -19.10 -10.98
C PRO A 23 4.45 -18.43 -9.66
N ARG A 24 5.40 -17.49 -9.69
CA ARG A 24 5.83 -16.75 -8.48
C ARG A 24 4.75 -15.80 -7.97
N TYR A 25 4.05 -15.11 -8.87
CA TYR A 25 2.90 -14.30 -8.48
C TYR A 25 1.74 -15.15 -7.98
N THR A 26 1.47 -16.28 -8.62
CA THR A 26 0.43 -17.23 -8.17
C THR A 26 0.72 -17.71 -6.75
N GLU A 27 1.92 -18.20 -6.49
CA GLU A 27 2.36 -18.64 -5.17
C GLU A 27 2.19 -17.51 -4.13
N PHE A 28 2.61 -16.29 -4.45
CA PHE A 28 2.47 -15.16 -3.57
C PHE A 28 1.00 -14.84 -3.25
N PHE A 29 0.13 -14.83 -4.26
CA PHE A 29 -1.29 -14.57 -4.04
C PHE A 29 -1.98 -15.69 -3.27
N GLU A 30 -1.59 -16.95 -3.49
CA GLU A 30 -2.09 -18.08 -2.72
C GLU A 30 -1.68 -17.99 -1.24
N LEU A 31 -0.47 -17.57 -0.94
CA LEU A 31 -0.02 -17.32 0.44
C LEU A 31 -0.84 -16.22 1.12
N VAL A 32 -1.08 -15.12 0.41
CA VAL A 32 -1.92 -14.03 0.92
C VAL A 32 -3.36 -14.50 1.13
N LYS A 33 -3.93 -15.27 0.18
CA LYS A 33 -5.27 -15.85 0.31
C LYS A 33 -5.38 -16.78 1.52
N ALA A 34 -4.36 -17.62 1.73
CA ALA A 34 -4.30 -18.49 2.90
C ALA A 34 -4.29 -17.68 4.21
N GLU A 35 -3.58 -16.56 4.25
CA GLU A 35 -3.54 -15.68 5.41
C GLU A 35 -4.90 -14.97 5.66
N ILE A 36 -5.58 -14.52 4.61
CA ILE A 36 -6.93 -13.97 4.68
C ILE A 36 -7.90 -15.01 5.27
N ASN A 37 -7.82 -16.25 4.79
CA ASN A 37 -8.66 -17.36 5.25
C ASN A 37 -8.38 -17.72 6.71
N ARG A 38 -7.11 -17.75 7.10
CA ARG A 38 -6.69 -18.07 8.46
C ARG A 38 -7.23 -17.08 9.51
N ASN A 39 -7.44 -15.83 9.11
CA ASN A 39 -7.91 -14.76 9.98
C ASN A 39 -9.42 -14.47 9.83
N ASP A 40 -10.17 -15.30 9.13
CA ASP A 40 -11.61 -15.15 8.87
C ASP A 40 -12.00 -13.80 8.25
N TYR A 41 -11.15 -13.29 7.34
CA TYR A 41 -11.40 -12.00 6.67
C TYR A 41 -12.16 -12.13 5.34
N GLN A 42 -12.55 -13.32 4.91
CA GLN A 42 -13.23 -13.54 3.62
C GLN A 42 -14.51 -12.70 3.51
N GLU A 43 -15.31 -12.65 4.57
CA GLU A 43 -16.55 -11.87 4.58
C GLU A 43 -16.30 -10.35 4.60
N LYS A 44 -15.12 -9.92 5.06
CA LYS A 44 -14.76 -8.51 5.16
C LYS A 44 -14.23 -7.92 3.86
N ILE A 45 -13.76 -8.76 2.93
CA ILE A 45 -13.21 -8.34 1.63
C ILE A 45 -14.24 -8.34 0.48
N THR A 46 -15.52 -8.28 0.79
CA THR A 46 -16.63 -8.26 -0.19
C THR A 46 -16.52 -7.12 -1.20
N ALA A 47 -15.88 -6.01 -0.84
CA ALA A 47 -15.62 -4.87 -1.72
C ALA A 47 -14.51 -5.11 -2.76
N GLY A 48 -13.82 -6.26 -2.68
CA GLY A 48 -12.70 -6.62 -3.54
C GLY A 48 -11.32 -6.31 -2.96
N ILE A 49 -10.31 -6.52 -3.78
CA ILE A 49 -8.89 -6.37 -3.43
C ILE A 49 -8.27 -5.21 -4.20
N VAL A 50 -7.37 -4.49 -3.56
CA VAL A 50 -6.62 -3.39 -4.16
C VAL A 50 -5.15 -3.77 -4.20
N LEU A 51 -4.58 -3.89 -5.41
CA LEU A 51 -3.15 -4.05 -5.62
C LEU A 51 -2.50 -2.69 -5.80
N THR A 52 -1.35 -2.48 -5.17
CA THR A 52 -0.59 -1.25 -5.30
C THR A 52 0.92 -1.53 -5.23
N GLY A 53 1.74 -0.50 -5.44
CA GLY A 53 3.20 -0.66 -5.53
C GLY A 53 3.70 -0.89 -6.94
N GLY A 54 5.01 -0.92 -7.14
CA GLY A 54 5.62 -0.98 -8.47
C GLY A 54 5.30 -2.25 -9.25
N THR A 55 5.31 -3.38 -8.57
CA THR A 55 5.07 -4.71 -9.18
C THR A 55 3.61 -4.92 -9.60
N SER A 56 2.67 -4.15 -9.04
CA SER A 56 1.26 -4.20 -9.45
C SER A 56 1.01 -3.67 -10.87
N LYS A 57 2.01 -3.03 -11.48
CA LYS A 57 1.95 -2.55 -12.87
C LYS A 57 2.30 -3.62 -13.91
N MET A 58 2.66 -4.81 -13.48
CA MET A 58 2.95 -5.89 -14.43
C MET A 58 1.69 -6.25 -15.19
N GLU A 59 1.83 -6.40 -16.51
CA GLU A 59 0.75 -6.79 -17.40
C GLU A 59 0.18 -8.17 -17.00
N GLY A 60 -1.15 -8.28 -16.90
CA GLY A 60 -1.83 -9.53 -16.51
C GLY A 60 -1.87 -9.81 -15.01
N VAL A 61 -1.27 -8.96 -14.16
CA VAL A 61 -1.24 -9.23 -12.72
C VAL A 61 -2.60 -9.08 -12.04
N VAL A 62 -3.45 -8.19 -12.52
CA VAL A 62 -4.81 -7.99 -12.01
C VAL A 62 -5.66 -9.21 -12.29
N GLU A 63 -5.67 -9.67 -13.53
CA GLU A 63 -6.41 -10.85 -13.98
C GLU A 63 -5.95 -12.12 -13.27
N LEU A 64 -4.64 -12.26 -13.05
CA LEU A 64 -4.09 -13.37 -12.28
C LEU A 64 -4.56 -13.31 -10.82
N ALA A 65 -4.54 -12.14 -10.21
CA ALA A 65 -5.01 -11.95 -8.84
C ALA A 65 -6.53 -12.26 -8.73
N GLU A 66 -7.35 -11.79 -9.66
CA GLU A 66 -8.78 -12.12 -9.71
C GLU A 66 -9.03 -13.63 -9.81
N SER A 67 -8.23 -14.32 -10.63
CA SER A 67 -8.32 -15.77 -10.77
C SER A 67 -7.97 -16.53 -9.49
N VAL A 68 -7.00 -16.03 -8.70
CA VAL A 68 -6.59 -16.65 -7.43
C VAL A 68 -7.56 -16.31 -6.31
N PHE A 69 -7.88 -15.04 -6.12
CA PHE A 69 -8.72 -14.58 -5.00
C PHE A 69 -10.22 -14.84 -5.22
N GLN A 70 -10.66 -15.06 -6.45
CA GLN A 70 -12.07 -15.24 -6.85
C GLN A 70 -12.93 -14.03 -6.43
N THR A 71 -12.38 -12.83 -6.53
CA THR A 71 -13.05 -11.57 -6.23
C THR A 71 -12.49 -10.47 -7.14
N SER A 72 -13.22 -9.35 -7.24
CA SER A 72 -12.77 -8.20 -8.04
C SER A 72 -11.45 -7.64 -7.53
N VAL A 73 -10.54 -7.32 -8.44
CA VAL A 73 -9.25 -6.72 -8.13
C VAL A 73 -9.05 -5.44 -8.93
N ARG A 74 -8.55 -4.40 -8.32
CA ARG A 74 -8.20 -3.16 -8.99
C ARG A 74 -6.81 -2.65 -8.60
N LEU A 75 -6.22 -1.85 -9.47
CA LEU A 75 -5.02 -1.10 -9.11
C LEU A 75 -5.38 0.08 -8.21
N GLY A 76 -4.62 0.23 -7.14
CA GLY A 76 -4.68 1.37 -6.24
C GLY A 76 -3.60 2.39 -6.56
N VAL A 77 -4.00 3.64 -6.64
CA VAL A 77 -3.09 4.78 -6.77
C VAL A 77 -3.26 5.70 -5.56
N PRO A 78 -2.20 6.41 -5.14
CA PRO A 78 -2.33 7.39 -4.07
C PRO A 78 -3.30 8.51 -4.48
N SER A 79 -4.15 8.94 -3.54
CA SER A 79 -5.15 9.98 -3.79
C SER A 79 -5.11 11.13 -2.79
N SER A 80 -4.19 11.08 -1.81
CA SER A 80 -4.25 11.92 -0.61
C SER A 80 -3.72 13.35 -0.78
N PHE A 81 -3.05 13.68 -1.90
CA PHE A 81 -2.39 14.97 -2.08
C PHE A 81 -2.83 15.67 -3.36
N LYS A 82 -3.00 16.99 -3.29
CA LYS A 82 -3.26 17.85 -4.45
C LYS A 82 -1.94 18.44 -4.96
N GLY A 83 -1.77 18.52 -6.29
CA GLY A 83 -0.70 19.30 -6.89
C GLY A 83 0.38 18.55 -7.64
N MET A 84 0.45 17.21 -7.56
CA MET A 84 1.41 16.38 -8.31
C MET A 84 0.71 15.20 -8.99
N GLU A 85 -0.30 15.47 -9.79
CA GLU A 85 -1.19 14.45 -10.36
C GLU A 85 -0.46 13.32 -11.08
N THR A 86 0.61 13.62 -11.82
CA THR A 86 1.39 12.60 -12.56
C THR A 86 2.10 11.60 -11.65
N ILE A 87 2.55 12.04 -10.46
CA ILE A 87 3.19 11.19 -9.46
C ILE A 87 2.12 10.44 -8.66
N LEU A 88 1.03 11.13 -8.31
CA LEU A 88 -0.06 10.56 -7.51
C LEU A 88 -0.80 9.44 -8.23
N GLN A 89 -0.88 9.47 -9.56
CA GLN A 89 -1.54 8.43 -10.35
C GLN A 89 -0.65 7.19 -10.60
N ASN A 90 0.51 7.10 -9.95
CA ASN A 90 1.43 5.98 -10.13
C ASN A 90 1.53 5.14 -8.86
N PRO A 91 1.13 3.86 -8.88
CA PRO A 91 1.18 2.98 -7.73
C PRO A 91 2.60 2.76 -7.17
N ILE A 92 3.65 3.04 -7.93
CA ILE A 92 5.04 2.96 -7.47
C ILE A 92 5.28 3.81 -6.22
N TYR A 93 4.62 4.96 -6.12
CA TYR A 93 4.80 5.92 -5.02
C TYR A 93 3.87 5.70 -3.83
N ALA A 94 3.02 4.67 -3.84
CA ALA A 94 2.02 4.44 -2.80
C ALA A 94 2.62 4.38 -1.39
N THR A 95 3.71 3.63 -1.21
CA THR A 95 4.38 3.51 0.09
C THR A 95 4.98 4.85 0.55
N SER A 96 5.70 5.55 -0.32
CA SER A 96 6.34 6.82 0.02
C SER A 96 5.30 7.89 0.40
N ILE A 97 4.21 7.98 -0.37
CA ILE A 97 3.13 8.91 -0.12
C ILE A 97 2.38 8.55 1.17
N GLY A 98 2.14 7.25 1.40
CA GLY A 98 1.52 6.77 2.63
C GLY A 98 2.35 7.08 3.88
N LEU A 99 3.67 6.96 3.80
CA LEU A 99 4.58 7.33 4.90
C LEU A 99 4.55 8.84 5.19
N ILE A 100 4.50 9.67 4.15
CA ILE A 100 4.37 11.12 4.30
C ILE A 100 3.03 11.46 4.97
N ASP A 101 1.92 10.91 4.48
CA ASP A 101 0.58 11.13 5.07
C ASP A 101 0.52 10.69 6.54
N TYR A 102 1.09 9.53 6.84
CA TYR A 102 1.17 9.03 8.20
C TYR A 102 1.99 9.96 9.09
N GLY A 103 3.16 10.42 8.63
CA GLY A 103 4.01 11.35 9.38
C GLY A 103 3.31 12.69 9.66
N PHE A 104 2.61 13.25 8.68
CA PHE A 104 1.81 14.47 8.90
C PHE A 104 0.69 14.28 9.92
N LYS A 105 0.00 13.14 9.88
CA LYS A 105 -1.05 12.83 10.88
C LYS A 105 -0.49 12.72 12.28
N GLN A 106 0.63 12.03 12.47
CA GLN A 106 1.31 11.90 13.76
C GLN A 106 1.72 13.27 14.34
N ILE A 107 2.37 14.11 13.53
CA ILE A 107 2.78 15.45 13.96
C ILE A 107 1.57 16.30 14.35
N ASN A 108 0.49 16.25 13.59
CA ASN A 108 -0.72 17.01 13.91
C ASN A 108 -1.41 16.52 15.19
N GLU A 109 -1.45 15.20 15.42
CA GLU A 109 -2.00 14.63 16.66
C GLU A 109 -1.17 15.01 17.89
N GLU A 110 0.15 15.00 17.79
CA GLU A 110 1.05 15.44 18.84
C GLU A 110 0.86 16.92 19.16
N MET A 111 0.84 17.79 18.14
CA MET A 111 0.60 19.23 18.34
C MET A 111 -0.76 19.52 18.98
N LEU A 112 -1.82 18.81 18.57
CA LEU A 112 -3.14 18.96 19.18
C LEU A 112 -3.18 18.46 20.62
N SER A 113 -2.45 17.40 20.96
CA SER A 113 -2.37 16.87 22.32
C SER A 113 -1.62 17.82 23.25
N GLU A 114 -0.54 18.42 22.80
CA GLU A 114 0.22 19.43 23.56
C GLU A 114 -0.61 20.71 23.80
N GLN A 115 -1.34 21.16 22.78
CA GLN A 115 -2.21 22.32 22.87
C GLN A 115 -3.36 22.11 23.86
N ASN A 116 -3.95 20.92 23.88
CA ASN A 116 -5.00 20.55 24.84
C ASN A 116 -4.45 20.43 26.27
N GLN A 117 -3.28 19.82 26.48
CA GLN A 117 -2.65 19.75 27.81
C GLN A 117 -2.30 21.15 28.34
N GLY A 118 -1.83 22.04 27.47
CA GLY A 118 -1.56 23.44 27.86
C GLY A 118 -2.83 24.20 28.22
N PHE A 119 -3.94 23.95 27.59
CA PHE A 119 -5.24 24.56 27.89
C PHE A 119 -5.82 24.06 29.21
N PHE A 120 -5.85 22.74 29.43
CA PHE A 120 -6.33 22.15 30.69
C PHE A 120 -5.48 22.53 31.90
N SER A 121 -4.16 22.62 31.75
CA SER A 121 -3.27 23.04 32.82
C SER A 121 -3.49 24.52 33.21
N LYS A 122 -3.76 25.40 32.24
CA LYS A 122 -4.15 26.81 32.49
C LYS A 122 -5.49 26.91 33.20
N LEU A 123 -6.48 26.11 32.78
CA LEU A 123 -7.83 26.11 33.37
C LEU A 123 -7.78 25.65 34.85
N LEU A 124 -7.04 24.54 35.12
CA LEU A 124 -6.83 24.05 36.51
C LEU A 124 -6.08 25.04 37.40
N ARG A 125 -5.17 25.84 36.83
CA ARG A 125 -4.44 26.87 37.58
C ARG A 125 -5.34 28.06 37.94
N ILE A 126 -6.28 28.43 37.08
CA ILE A 126 -7.28 29.49 37.36
C ILE A 126 -8.23 29.03 38.47
N VAL A 127 -8.75 27.81 38.40
CA VAL A 127 -9.65 27.25 39.43
C VAL A 127 -8.96 27.08 40.79
N LYS A 128 -7.65 26.77 40.80
CA LYS A 128 -6.86 26.67 42.07
C LYS A 128 -6.46 28.03 42.64
N SER A 129 -6.53 29.12 41.91
CA SER A 129 -6.14 30.43 42.40
C SER A 129 -7.30 31.20 43.08
N GLU A 130 -8.52 30.65 43.05
CA GLU A 130 -9.70 31.25 43.69
C GLU A 130 -10.09 30.57 45.04
N TYR A 131 -9.24 29.65 45.52
CA TYR A 131 -9.35 29.07 46.85
C TYR A 131 -8.03 29.24 47.60
#